data_af69e54fbf723b165a8e827738e396e1
#
_entry.id   af69e54fbf723b165a8e827738e396e1
#
_cell.length_a   1.000
_cell.length_b   1.000
_cell.length_c   1.000
_cell.angle_alpha   90.00
_cell.angle_beta   90.00
_cell.angle_gamma   90.00
#
_symmetry.space_group_name_H-M   'P 1'
#
loop_
_entity.id
_entity.type
_entity.pdbx_description
1 polymer ?
#
loop_
_entity_poly.entity_id
_entity_poly.type
_entity_poly.pdbx_seq_one_letter_code
_entity_poly.pdbx_strand_id
1 'polypeptide(L)'
;MLSKILIIDKRRELSVKYKKALDDIQTTALIAGNIKDALNEIQNSEPELIIISDSIEEKLTTFCERIRALTYNSRPVIVALSKSADMNDRINTLDCGADDFWSEPVNIEEFKTRIKAHLRREIESNLDDKTLLPNSKITKKNLKRYINSGGDFAVLLIGINNLDDYKSVYSDIAGDKLVQAFVAIVKSAIEINDFFGQIDESNFILTTTSYRAEKVAAYLTFAFDTVVPKFYSDEDVKRGYVLLKGDRFAGMRANFVSILIGGILNNDEFTTSVDVLLERLFTLKKTAKIPTGSNYIIDRVKLTGGQAEWNDATNGKICINEPDESLALLIRTTLELQGYDVTDSIDENAAIQPTVLILDSGDNLEGLEYCKKIKSLNNFVNTKIIVTSSVHDKIAVLNSGADLYLPKPYELSDIIRWVEYFIKH
;
A
#
# COMPACT_ATOMS: atom_id res chain seq x y z
N MET A 1 -6.79 -13.25 -7.48
CA MET A 1 -7.79 -12.95 -6.44
C MET A 1 -8.93 -13.94 -6.55
N LEU A 2 -9.32 -14.62 -5.44
CA LEU A 2 -10.41 -15.58 -5.44
C LEU A 2 -11.75 -14.84 -5.27
N SER A 3 -12.63 -14.90 -6.29
CA SER A 3 -13.99 -14.36 -6.17
C SER A 3 -14.79 -15.16 -5.16
N LYS A 4 -15.54 -14.48 -4.29
CA LYS A 4 -16.41 -15.12 -3.31
C LYS A 4 -17.81 -15.29 -3.88
N ILE A 5 -18.34 -16.49 -3.82
CA ILE A 5 -19.70 -16.84 -4.26
C ILE A 5 -20.47 -17.35 -3.05
N LEU A 6 -21.67 -16.81 -2.82
CA LEU A 6 -22.57 -17.31 -1.77
C LEU A 6 -23.72 -18.08 -2.40
N ILE A 7 -23.90 -19.35 -2.01
CA ILE A 7 -25.01 -20.21 -2.42
C ILE A 7 -26.02 -20.29 -1.28
N ILE A 8 -27.24 -19.84 -1.54
CA ILE A 8 -28.32 -19.80 -0.56
C ILE A 8 -29.39 -20.81 -0.99
N ASP A 9 -29.34 -22.00 -0.40
CA ASP A 9 -30.25 -23.10 -0.73
C ASP A 9 -30.43 -24.02 0.49
N LYS A 10 -31.66 -24.30 0.87
CA LYS A 10 -32.00 -25.21 1.98
C LYS A 10 -31.63 -26.67 1.66
N ARG A 11 -31.54 -27.04 0.39
CA ARG A 11 -31.18 -28.37 -0.10
C ARG A 11 -29.67 -28.59 -0.08
N ARG A 12 -29.16 -29.04 1.06
CA ARG A 12 -27.71 -29.18 1.30
C ARG A 12 -26.97 -30.01 0.24
N GLU A 13 -27.56 -31.09 -0.25
CA GLU A 13 -26.94 -31.95 -1.28
C GLU A 13 -26.70 -31.18 -2.58
N LEU A 14 -27.68 -30.37 -2.99
CA LEU A 14 -27.59 -29.58 -4.22
C LEU A 14 -26.60 -28.41 -4.06
N SER A 15 -26.60 -27.72 -2.91
CA SER A 15 -25.63 -26.68 -2.58
C SER A 15 -24.21 -27.22 -2.64
N VAL A 16 -23.95 -28.41 -2.07
CA VAL A 16 -22.62 -29.04 -2.13
C VAL A 16 -22.25 -29.43 -3.56
N LYS A 17 -23.20 -29.89 -4.39
CA LYS A 17 -22.98 -30.21 -5.79
C LYS A 17 -22.57 -28.94 -6.58
N TYR A 18 -23.27 -27.84 -6.37
CA TYR A 18 -22.92 -26.55 -6.98
C TYR A 18 -21.56 -26.02 -6.49
N LYS A 19 -21.28 -26.12 -5.18
CA LYS A 19 -19.98 -25.74 -4.63
C LYS A 19 -18.83 -26.51 -5.27
N LYS A 20 -18.93 -27.85 -5.34
CA LYS A 20 -17.92 -28.68 -6.02
C LYS A 20 -17.74 -28.32 -7.50
N ALA A 21 -18.81 -27.92 -8.17
CA ALA A 21 -18.75 -27.48 -9.56
C ALA A 21 -17.96 -26.16 -9.70
N LEU A 22 -17.84 -25.36 -8.64
CA LEU A 22 -17.12 -24.10 -8.63
C LEU A 22 -15.65 -24.23 -8.16
N ASP A 23 -15.25 -25.37 -7.61
CA ASP A 23 -13.86 -25.58 -7.12
C ASP A 23 -12.81 -25.48 -8.26
N ASP A 24 -13.19 -25.80 -9.51
CA ASP A 24 -12.34 -25.67 -10.70
C ASP A 24 -12.18 -24.21 -11.18
N ILE A 25 -12.98 -23.30 -10.64
CA ILE A 25 -12.97 -21.89 -11.01
C ILE A 25 -12.33 -21.15 -9.84
N GLN A 26 -11.18 -20.62 -9.90
CA GLN A 26 -10.49 -19.85 -8.85
C GLN A 26 -11.43 -18.97 -7.98
N THR A 27 -12.36 -19.61 -7.25
CA THR A 27 -13.42 -19.00 -6.46
C THR A 27 -13.52 -19.66 -5.09
N THR A 28 -14.01 -18.90 -4.11
CA THR A 28 -14.35 -19.43 -2.79
C THR A 28 -15.88 -19.48 -2.67
N ALA A 29 -16.47 -20.67 -2.68
CA ALA A 29 -17.92 -20.84 -2.53
C ALA A 29 -18.31 -21.06 -1.06
N LEU A 30 -19.19 -20.21 -0.55
CA LEU A 30 -19.82 -20.29 0.76
C LEU A 30 -21.25 -20.83 0.61
N ILE A 31 -21.78 -21.52 1.61
CA ILE A 31 -23.13 -22.08 1.59
C ILE A 31 -23.89 -21.57 2.82
N ALA A 32 -25.10 -21.03 2.59
CA ALA A 32 -26.06 -20.70 3.63
C ALA A 32 -27.35 -21.52 3.42
N GLY A 33 -27.79 -22.24 4.44
CA GLY A 33 -29.01 -23.06 4.39
C GLY A 33 -30.27 -22.31 4.82
N ASN A 34 -30.15 -21.09 5.33
CA ASN A 34 -31.28 -20.28 5.80
C ASN A 34 -30.97 -18.79 5.61
N ILE A 35 -31.99 -17.96 5.75
CA ILE A 35 -31.93 -16.51 5.52
C ILE A 35 -31.01 -15.80 6.52
N LYS A 36 -31.01 -16.22 7.79
CA LYS A 36 -30.21 -15.57 8.84
C LYS A 36 -28.71 -15.74 8.55
N ASP A 37 -28.30 -16.96 8.24
CA ASP A 37 -26.90 -17.25 7.89
C ASP A 37 -26.51 -16.54 6.58
N ALA A 38 -27.43 -16.52 5.59
CA ALA A 38 -27.20 -15.81 4.34
C ALA A 38 -26.95 -14.32 4.56
N LEU A 39 -27.75 -13.64 5.37
CA LEU A 39 -27.57 -12.20 5.65
C LEU A 39 -26.26 -11.92 6.40
N ASN A 40 -25.90 -12.77 7.37
CA ASN A 40 -24.63 -12.66 8.07
C ASN A 40 -23.43 -12.82 7.10
N GLU A 41 -23.51 -13.82 6.21
CA GLU A 41 -22.46 -14.03 5.22
C GLU A 41 -22.37 -12.88 4.21
N ILE A 42 -23.48 -12.31 3.77
CA ILE A 42 -23.50 -11.15 2.88
C ILE A 42 -22.76 -9.96 3.51
N GLN A 43 -22.99 -9.69 4.79
CA GLN A 43 -22.39 -8.56 5.50
C GLN A 43 -20.89 -8.79 5.78
N ASN A 44 -20.51 -10.01 6.15
CA ASN A 44 -19.13 -10.31 6.59
C ASN A 44 -18.20 -10.62 5.42
N SER A 45 -18.68 -11.36 4.42
CA SER A 45 -17.83 -11.85 3.32
C SER A 45 -17.87 -10.98 2.06
N GLU A 46 -18.92 -10.15 1.92
CA GLU A 46 -19.17 -9.29 0.74
C GLU A 46 -18.97 -10.06 -0.59
N PRO A 47 -19.80 -11.09 -0.88
CA PRO A 47 -19.64 -11.92 -2.07
C PRO A 47 -19.78 -11.11 -3.36
N GLU A 48 -19.09 -11.50 -4.43
CA GLU A 48 -19.23 -10.92 -5.77
C GLU A 48 -20.48 -11.47 -6.48
N LEU A 49 -20.88 -12.70 -6.14
CA LEU A 49 -22.02 -13.34 -6.75
C LEU A 49 -22.82 -14.11 -5.69
N ILE A 50 -24.13 -13.98 -5.73
CA ILE A 50 -25.07 -14.66 -4.84
C ILE A 50 -26.01 -15.50 -5.68
N ILE A 51 -26.10 -16.79 -5.36
CA ILE A 51 -27.04 -17.72 -5.97
C ILE A 51 -28.14 -18.00 -4.96
N ILE A 52 -29.39 -17.75 -5.32
CA ILE A 52 -30.53 -17.90 -4.42
C ILE A 52 -31.49 -18.89 -5.00
N SER A 53 -31.82 -19.94 -4.23
CA SER A 53 -32.85 -20.92 -4.60
C SER A 53 -34.21 -20.57 -4.05
N ASP A 54 -35.27 -20.95 -4.76
CA ASP A 54 -36.68 -20.87 -4.31
C ASP A 54 -37.00 -21.83 -3.16
N SER A 55 -36.04 -22.63 -2.71
CA SER A 55 -36.17 -23.50 -1.56
C SER A 55 -36.14 -22.79 -0.21
N ILE A 56 -35.77 -21.52 -0.18
CA ILE A 56 -35.75 -20.70 1.03
C ILE A 56 -37.15 -20.36 1.52
N GLU A 57 -37.27 -19.86 2.78
CA GLU A 57 -38.54 -19.62 3.44
C GLU A 57 -39.24 -18.32 2.99
N GLU A 58 -38.53 -17.46 2.27
CA GLU A 58 -39.00 -16.17 1.76
C GLU A 58 -39.15 -16.21 0.23
N LYS A 59 -40.06 -15.41 -0.34
CA LYS A 59 -40.21 -15.31 -1.80
C LYS A 59 -38.93 -14.71 -2.41
N LEU A 60 -38.48 -15.25 -3.55
CA LEU A 60 -37.30 -14.77 -4.26
C LEU A 60 -37.35 -13.27 -4.50
N THR A 61 -38.49 -12.72 -4.92
CA THR A 61 -38.68 -11.29 -5.19
C THR A 61 -38.36 -10.45 -3.95
N THR A 62 -39.00 -10.73 -2.82
CA THR A 62 -38.79 -10.00 -1.56
C THR A 62 -37.33 -10.10 -1.07
N PHE A 63 -36.75 -11.30 -1.20
CA PHE A 63 -35.38 -11.52 -0.76
C PHE A 63 -34.34 -10.82 -1.65
N CYS A 64 -34.55 -10.75 -2.97
CA CYS A 64 -33.74 -9.98 -3.90
C CYS A 64 -33.76 -8.49 -3.56
N GLU A 65 -34.95 -7.89 -3.34
CA GLU A 65 -35.07 -6.49 -2.91
C GLU A 65 -34.32 -6.22 -1.62
N ARG A 66 -34.45 -7.12 -0.64
CA ARG A 66 -33.77 -7.02 0.66
C ARG A 66 -32.24 -7.09 0.52
N ILE A 67 -31.73 -7.99 -0.32
CA ILE A 67 -30.27 -8.06 -0.60
C ILE A 67 -29.83 -6.77 -1.28
N ARG A 68 -30.57 -6.25 -2.26
CA ARG A 68 -30.22 -4.98 -2.94
C ARG A 68 -30.17 -3.81 -1.97
N ALA A 69 -31.10 -3.73 -1.03
CA ALA A 69 -31.11 -2.71 0.00
C ALA A 69 -29.87 -2.81 0.92
N LEU A 70 -29.48 -4.02 1.33
CA LEU A 70 -28.35 -4.27 2.20
C LEU A 70 -27.00 -4.09 1.48
N THR A 71 -26.94 -4.35 0.19
CA THR A 71 -25.70 -4.34 -0.62
C THR A 71 -25.62 -3.16 -1.57
N TYR A 72 -26.22 -2.02 -1.21
CA TYR A 72 -26.28 -0.82 -2.07
C TYR A 72 -24.90 -0.41 -2.62
N ASN A 73 -23.85 -0.50 -1.80
CA ASN A 73 -22.49 -0.11 -2.19
C ASN A 73 -21.72 -1.22 -2.93
N SER A 74 -21.97 -2.49 -2.62
CA SER A 74 -21.21 -3.63 -3.19
C SER A 74 -21.87 -4.21 -4.44
N ARG A 75 -23.20 -4.16 -4.53
CA ARG A 75 -24.03 -4.64 -5.66
C ARG A 75 -23.55 -5.96 -6.26
N PRO A 76 -23.60 -7.08 -5.50
CA PRO A 76 -23.22 -8.39 -6.03
C PRO A 76 -24.15 -8.82 -7.17
N VAL A 77 -23.66 -9.67 -8.06
CA VAL A 77 -24.52 -10.33 -9.05
C VAL A 77 -25.46 -11.29 -8.33
N ILE A 78 -26.76 -11.19 -8.55
CA ILE A 78 -27.79 -12.08 -7.97
C ILE A 78 -28.35 -12.99 -9.05
N VAL A 79 -28.18 -14.29 -8.88
CA VAL A 79 -28.73 -15.34 -9.74
C VAL A 79 -29.82 -16.09 -8.98
N ALA A 80 -31.05 -16.06 -9.47
CA ALA A 80 -32.16 -16.78 -8.90
C ALA A 80 -32.30 -18.17 -9.54
N LEU A 81 -32.44 -19.20 -8.72
CA LEU A 81 -32.75 -20.58 -9.13
C LEU A 81 -34.18 -20.93 -8.72
N SER A 82 -35.01 -21.35 -9.64
CA SER A 82 -36.40 -21.76 -9.34
C SER A 82 -36.84 -22.96 -10.12
N LYS A 83 -37.70 -23.74 -9.53
CA LYS A 83 -38.43 -24.82 -10.22
C LYS A 83 -39.57 -24.29 -11.07
N SER A 84 -40.03 -23.06 -10.84
CA SER A 84 -41.05 -22.43 -11.65
C SER A 84 -40.53 -22.15 -13.07
N ALA A 85 -41.31 -22.56 -14.06
CA ALA A 85 -41.08 -22.20 -15.44
C ALA A 85 -41.97 -21.02 -15.89
N ASP A 86 -42.73 -20.41 -14.94
CA ASP A 86 -43.64 -19.31 -15.25
C ASP A 86 -42.87 -18.07 -15.63
N MET A 87 -43.29 -17.45 -16.75
CA MET A 87 -42.72 -16.24 -17.29
C MET A 87 -42.89 -15.04 -16.33
N ASN A 88 -44.03 -14.97 -15.63
CA ASN A 88 -44.31 -13.88 -14.71
C ASN A 88 -43.40 -13.97 -13.46
N ASP A 89 -43.14 -15.15 -12.91
CA ASP A 89 -42.22 -15.35 -11.80
C ASP A 89 -40.81 -14.91 -12.18
N ARG A 90 -40.38 -15.23 -13.40
CA ARG A 90 -39.10 -14.84 -13.94
C ARG A 90 -38.99 -13.29 -14.06
N ILE A 91 -39.98 -12.65 -14.71
CA ILE A 91 -40.01 -11.20 -14.91
C ILE A 91 -40.01 -10.49 -13.56
N ASN A 92 -40.90 -10.88 -12.65
CA ASN A 92 -41.01 -10.26 -11.33
C ASN A 92 -39.72 -10.42 -10.52
N THR A 93 -39.03 -11.56 -10.62
CA THR A 93 -37.77 -11.76 -9.88
C THR A 93 -36.64 -10.90 -10.44
N LEU A 94 -36.55 -10.74 -11.75
CA LEU A 94 -35.60 -9.86 -12.39
C LEU A 94 -35.89 -8.39 -12.03
N ASP A 95 -37.14 -7.94 -12.11
CA ASP A 95 -37.54 -6.58 -11.73
C ASP A 95 -37.27 -6.25 -10.25
N CYS A 96 -37.35 -7.24 -9.38
CA CYS A 96 -37.01 -7.14 -7.96
C CYS A 96 -35.50 -7.19 -7.66
N GLY A 97 -34.66 -7.23 -8.71
CA GLY A 97 -33.22 -7.02 -8.57
C GLY A 97 -32.35 -8.25 -8.77
N ALA A 98 -32.86 -9.39 -9.23
CA ALA A 98 -32.02 -10.47 -9.73
C ALA A 98 -31.40 -10.06 -11.09
N ASP A 99 -30.15 -10.42 -11.33
CA ASP A 99 -29.45 -10.16 -12.59
C ASP A 99 -29.67 -11.29 -13.60
N ASP A 100 -29.99 -12.50 -13.11
CA ASP A 100 -30.33 -13.64 -13.95
C ASP A 100 -31.29 -14.58 -13.21
N PHE A 101 -32.06 -15.34 -14.00
CA PHE A 101 -33.03 -16.32 -13.50
C PHE A 101 -32.89 -17.63 -14.26
N TRP A 102 -32.61 -18.72 -13.55
CA TRP A 102 -32.43 -20.03 -14.15
C TRP A 102 -33.50 -21.04 -13.63
N SER A 103 -34.14 -21.71 -14.58
CA SER A 103 -35.11 -22.78 -14.23
C SER A 103 -34.38 -24.08 -13.91
N GLU A 104 -34.74 -24.69 -12.79
CA GLU A 104 -34.22 -26.01 -12.39
C GLU A 104 -34.94 -27.17 -13.14
N PRO A 105 -34.24 -28.26 -13.44
CA PRO A 105 -32.85 -28.58 -13.11
C PRO A 105 -31.84 -27.89 -14.05
N VAL A 106 -30.76 -27.31 -13.50
CA VAL A 106 -29.71 -26.70 -14.27
C VAL A 106 -28.61 -27.73 -14.59
N ASN A 107 -28.16 -27.79 -15.83
CA ASN A 107 -26.99 -28.56 -16.21
C ASN A 107 -25.74 -28.00 -15.56
N ILE A 108 -24.89 -28.85 -14.99
CA ILE A 108 -23.69 -28.42 -14.24
C ILE A 108 -22.66 -27.66 -15.12
N GLU A 109 -22.48 -28.07 -16.36
CA GLU A 109 -21.56 -27.39 -17.27
C GLU A 109 -22.13 -26.03 -17.73
N GLU A 110 -23.46 -25.95 -17.94
CA GLU A 110 -24.13 -24.68 -18.18
C GLU A 110 -24.02 -23.75 -16.97
N PHE A 111 -24.24 -24.26 -15.75
CA PHE A 111 -24.08 -23.54 -14.50
C PHE A 111 -22.67 -22.93 -14.39
N LYS A 112 -21.62 -23.75 -14.57
CA LYS A 112 -20.23 -23.28 -14.56
C LYS A 112 -19.98 -22.16 -15.59
N THR A 113 -20.46 -22.37 -16.80
CA THR A 113 -20.22 -21.44 -17.92
C THR A 113 -20.88 -20.10 -17.67
N ARG A 114 -22.13 -20.09 -17.19
CA ARG A 114 -22.87 -18.86 -16.87
C ARG A 114 -22.23 -18.12 -15.70
N ILE A 115 -21.83 -18.83 -14.62
CA ILE A 115 -21.12 -18.22 -13.50
C ILE A 115 -19.80 -17.58 -13.95
N LYS A 116 -19.01 -18.29 -14.76
CA LYS A 116 -17.77 -17.70 -15.34
C LYS A 116 -18.07 -16.43 -16.13
N ALA A 117 -19.14 -16.42 -16.92
CA ALA A 117 -19.52 -15.24 -17.72
C ALA A 117 -19.92 -14.06 -16.82
N HIS A 118 -20.70 -14.31 -15.75
CA HIS A 118 -21.06 -13.25 -14.80
C HIS A 118 -19.84 -12.70 -14.07
N LEU A 119 -18.96 -13.57 -13.53
CA LEU A 119 -17.73 -13.13 -12.84
C LEU A 119 -16.79 -12.37 -13.77
N ARG A 120 -16.66 -12.80 -15.03
CA ARG A 120 -15.84 -12.08 -16.01
C ARG A 120 -16.38 -10.65 -16.26
N ARG A 121 -17.69 -10.49 -16.47
CA ARG A 121 -18.30 -9.18 -16.65
C ARG A 121 -18.13 -8.30 -15.41
N GLU A 122 -18.30 -8.88 -14.22
CA GLU A 122 -18.08 -8.16 -12.96
C GLU A 122 -16.62 -7.70 -12.81
N ILE A 123 -15.66 -8.56 -13.17
CA ILE A 123 -14.24 -8.18 -13.17
C ILE A 123 -13.99 -7.07 -14.19
N GLU A 124 -14.41 -7.26 -15.44
CA GLU A 124 -14.21 -6.30 -16.54
C GLU A 124 -14.82 -4.93 -16.23
N SER A 125 -16.04 -4.88 -15.66
CA SER A 125 -16.72 -3.63 -15.28
C SER A 125 -16.07 -2.89 -14.10
N ASN A 126 -15.19 -3.56 -13.38
CA ASN A 126 -14.49 -3.00 -12.23
C ASN A 126 -13.01 -2.72 -12.49
N LEU A 127 -12.57 -2.80 -13.74
CA LEU A 127 -11.26 -2.32 -14.18
C LEU A 127 -11.34 -0.86 -14.62
N ASP A 128 -10.24 -0.16 -14.47
CA ASP A 128 -10.04 1.15 -15.10
C ASP A 128 -9.68 0.97 -16.59
N ASP A 129 -10.34 1.74 -17.46
CA ASP A 129 -10.21 1.58 -18.92
C ASP A 129 -8.80 1.85 -19.46
N LYS A 130 -8.01 2.71 -18.78
CA LYS A 130 -6.69 3.13 -19.23
C LYS A 130 -5.57 2.24 -18.69
N THR A 131 -5.68 1.85 -17.43
CA THR A 131 -4.64 1.09 -16.72
C THR A 131 -4.91 -0.40 -16.67
N LEU A 132 -6.15 -0.82 -16.89
CA LEU A 132 -6.66 -2.18 -16.69
C LEU A 132 -6.38 -2.71 -15.27
N LEU A 133 -6.31 -1.81 -14.31
CA LEU A 133 -6.19 -2.14 -12.90
C LEU A 133 -7.56 -2.16 -12.23
N PRO A 134 -7.74 -2.91 -11.15
CA PRO A 134 -8.90 -2.80 -10.28
C PRO A 134 -9.16 -1.34 -9.90
N ASN A 135 -10.39 -0.88 -10.13
CA ASN A 135 -10.80 0.49 -9.84
C ASN A 135 -10.91 0.74 -8.32
N SER A 136 -11.23 1.99 -7.95
CA SER A 136 -11.34 2.42 -6.55
C SER A 136 -12.27 1.53 -5.71
N LYS A 137 -13.41 1.10 -6.26
CA LYS A 137 -14.38 0.25 -5.57
C LYS A 137 -13.77 -1.10 -5.17
N ILE A 138 -13.12 -1.78 -6.11
CA ILE A 138 -12.47 -3.07 -5.87
C ILE A 138 -11.25 -2.92 -4.99
N THR A 139 -10.48 -1.85 -5.17
CA THR A 139 -9.30 -1.56 -4.35
C THR A 139 -9.68 -1.38 -2.89
N LYS A 140 -10.69 -0.58 -2.58
CA LYS A 140 -11.20 -0.40 -1.21
C LYS A 140 -11.77 -1.70 -0.62
N LYS A 141 -12.49 -2.50 -1.41
CA LYS A 141 -13.01 -3.81 -1.00
C LYS A 141 -11.87 -4.77 -0.64
N ASN A 142 -10.78 -4.74 -1.41
CA ASN A 142 -9.59 -5.53 -1.11
C ASN A 142 -8.90 -5.08 0.19
N LEU A 143 -8.69 -3.78 0.37
CA LEU A 143 -8.12 -3.26 1.61
C LEU A 143 -8.94 -3.71 2.83
N LYS A 144 -10.28 -3.64 2.75
CA LYS A 144 -11.17 -4.12 3.82
C LYS A 144 -10.95 -5.61 4.12
N ARG A 145 -10.75 -6.43 3.08
CA ARG A 145 -10.45 -7.87 3.25
C ARG A 145 -9.10 -8.09 3.93
N TYR A 146 -8.07 -7.36 3.55
CA TYR A 146 -6.76 -7.45 4.20
C TYR A 146 -6.84 -7.05 5.67
N ILE A 147 -7.50 -5.92 5.98
CA ILE A 147 -7.72 -5.47 7.37
C ILE A 147 -8.45 -6.55 8.18
N ASN A 148 -9.52 -7.14 7.66
CA ASN A 148 -10.32 -8.14 8.37
C ASN A 148 -9.65 -9.51 8.48
N SER A 149 -8.75 -9.86 7.57
CA SER A 149 -8.05 -11.15 7.61
C SER A 149 -6.93 -11.19 8.63
N GLY A 150 -6.43 -10.03 9.05
CA GLY A 150 -5.24 -9.94 9.88
C GLY A 150 -3.98 -10.46 9.18
N GLY A 151 -2.91 -10.62 9.93
CA GLY A 151 -1.67 -11.19 9.43
C GLY A 151 -0.64 -10.14 8.98
N ASP A 152 0.50 -10.62 8.51
CA ASP A 152 1.63 -9.79 8.07
C ASP A 152 1.41 -9.27 6.65
N PHE A 153 1.06 -8.00 6.52
CA PHE A 153 0.97 -7.31 5.24
C PHE A 153 1.38 -5.84 5.36
N ALA A 154 1.73 -5.25 4.25
CA ALA A 154 1.97 -3.83 4.10
C ALA A 154 1.03 -3.23 3.04
N VAL A 155 0.65 -1.98 3.25
CA VAL A 155 -0.10 -1.20 2.27
C VAL A 155 0.73 0.01 1.87
N LEU A 156 0.99 0.16 0.58
CA LEU A 156 1.69 1.28 -0.02
C LEU A 156 0.71 2.09 -0.87
N LEU A 157 0.56 3.37 -0.57
CA LEU A 157 -0.11 4.35 -1.44
C LEU A 157 0.94 5.01 -2.31
N ILE A 158 0.85 4.83 -3.60
CA ILE A 158 1.79 5.38 -4.58
C ILE A 158 1.07 6.48 -5.34
N GLY A 159 1.57 7.71 -5.27
CA GLY A 159 1.01 8.83 -6.00
C GLY A 159 1.96 9.35 -7.06
N ILE A 160 1.46 9.56 -8.28
CA ILE A 160 2.20 10.23 -9.36
C ILE A 160 2.05 11.73 -9.15
N ASN A 161 3.15 12.39 -8.82
CA ASN A 161 3.20 13.84 -8.57
C ASN A 161 3.52 14.60 -9.86
N ASN A 162 2.99 15.82 -10.02
CA ASN A 162 3.16 16.70 -11.20
C ASN A 162 2.62 16.11 -12.52
N LEU A 163 1.70 15.14 -12.48
CA LEU A 163 1.12 14.53 -13.68
C LEU A 163 0.30 15.54 -14.49
N ASP A 164 -0.46 16.43 -13.83
CA ASP A 164 -1.27 17.46 -14.50
C ASP A 164 -0.40 18.49 -15.20
N ASP A 165 0.73 18.90 -14.57
CA ASP A 165 1.71 19.78 -15.18
C ASP A 165 2.29 19.15 -16.45
N TYR A 166 2.65 17.87 -16.38
CA TYR A 166 3.13 17.11 -17.53
C TYR A 166 2.08 17.04 -18.67
N LYS A 167 0.82 16.70 -18.33
CA LYS A 167 -0.29 16.67 -19.29
C LYS A 167 -0.50 18.02 -19.97
N SER A 168 -0.39 19.12 -19.21
CA SER A 168 -0.57 20.48 -19.75
C SER A 168 0.49 20.85 -20.77
N VAL A 169 1.71 20.31 -20.66
CA VAL A 169 2.83 20.61 -21.57
C VAL A 169 2.87 19.66 -22.77
N TYR A 170 2.66 18.37 -22.55
CA TYR A 170 2.86 17.31 -23.54
C TYR A 170 1.56 16.75 -24.14
N SER A 171 0.51 16.62 -23.44
CA SER A 171 -0.88 16.24 -23.74
C SER A 171 -1.42 15.16 -22.80
N ASP A 172 -2.74 14.99 -22.75
CA ASP A 172 -3.39 13.90 -22.00
C ASP A 172 -2.94 12.52 -22.47
N ILE A 173 -2.79 12.32 -23.78
CA ILE A 173 -2.32 11.05 -24.35
C ILE A 173 -0.91 10.71 -23.88
N ALA A 174 -0.03 11.71 -23.79
CA ALA A 174 1.32 11.52 -23.27
C ALA A 174 1.28 11.17 -21.77
N GLY A 175 0.41 11.83 -20.99
CA GLY A 175 0.16 11.51 -19.61
C GLY A 175 -0.34 10.08 -19.40
N ASP A 176 -1.28 9.62 -20.20
CA ASP A 176 -1.80 8.25 -20.15
C ASP A 176 -0.70 7.21 -20.44
N LYS A 177 0.18 7.48 -21.43
CA LYS A 177 1.35 6.62 -21.69
C LYS A 177 2.34 6.57 -20.54
N LEU A 178 2.57 7.70 -19.86
CA LEU A 178 3.43 7.74 -18.68
C LEU A 178 2.84 6.92 -17.54
N VAL A 179 1.54 7.03 -17.29
CA VAL A 179 0.83 6.21 -16.29
C VAL A 179 0.90 4.72 -16.66
N GLN A 180 0.73 4.36 -17.94
CA GLN A 180 0.90 2.96 -18.37
C GLN A 180 2.31 2.43 -18.17
N ALA A 181 3.34 3.26 -18.40
CA ALA A 181 4.73 2.90 -18.09
C ALA A 181 4.95 2.71 -16.59
N PHE A 182 4.40 3.58 -15.75
CA PHE A 182 4.40 3.42 -14.30
C PHE A 182 3.75 2.08 -13.89
N VAL A 183 2.57 1.78 -14.42
CA VAL A 183 1.87 0.50 -14.16
C VAL A 183 2.74 -0.69 -14.56
N ALA A 184 3.44 -0.62 -15.69
CA ALA A 184 4.35 -1.68 -16.12
C ALA A 184 5.54 -1.86 -15.15
N ILE A 185 6.11 -0.76 -14.64
CA ILE A 185 7.18 -0.81 -13.62
C ILE A 185 6.67 -1.48 -12.35
N VAL A 186 5.48 -1.11 -11.85
CA VAL A 186 4.92 -1.76 -10.65
C VAL A 186 4.67 -3.25 -10.91
N LYS A 187 4.08 -3.61 -12.04
CA LYS A 187 3.83 -5.02 -12.41
C LYS A 187 5.10 -5.86 -12.50
N SER A 188 6.26 -5.26 -12.79
CA SER A 188 7.54 -5.98 -12.78
C SER A 188 8.10 -6.27 -11.38
N ALA A 189 7.60 -5.54 -10.36
CA ALA A 189 8.07 -5.65 -8.97
C ALA A 189 7.18 -6.52 -8.07
N ILE A 190 5.92 -6.77 -8.48
CA ILE A 190 4.93 -7.48 -7.68
C ILE A 190 4.98 -8.98 -7.88
N GLU A 191 4.56 -9.74 -6.86
CA GLU A 191 4.41 -11.19 -6.87
C GLU A 191 2.94 -11.60 -7.00
N ILE A 192 2.70 -12.90 -7.18
CA ILE A 192 1.36 -13.46 -7.42
C ILE A 192 0.35 -13.18 -6.30
N ASN A 193 0.84 -13.03 -5.08
CA ASN A 193 0.01 -12.77 -3.89
C ASN A 193 -0.16 -11.27 -3.59
N ASP A 194 0.57 -10.41 -4.28
CA ASP A 194 0.44 -8.97 -4.13
C ASP A 194 -0.83 -8.48 -4.82
N PHE A 195 -1.45 -7.44 -4.28
CA PHE A 195 -2.57 -6.78 -4.93
C PHE A 195 -2.16 -5.37 -5.37
N PHE A 196 -2.47 -5.03 -6.62
CA PHE A 196 -2.24 -3.70 -7.17
C PHE A 196 -3.53 -3.17 -7.80
N GLY A 197 -3.98 -2.00 -7.34
CA GLY A 197 -5.21 -1.37 -7.79
C GLY A 197 -5.15 0.15 -7.75
N GLN A 198 -6.13 0.80 -8.33
CA GLN A 198 -6.20 2.25 -8.50
C GLN A 198 -7.22 2.86 -7.52
N ILE A 199 -6.90 4.04 -6.96
CA ILE A 199 -7.82 4.85 -6.15
C ILE A 199 -8.41 5.99 -6.98
N ASP A 200 -7.56 6.68 -7.73
CA ASP A 200 -7.93 7.75 -8.65
C ASP A 200 -6.89 7.84 -9.79
N GLU A 201 -6.98 8.85 -10.66
CA GLU A 201 -6.11 8.97 -11.85
C GLU A 201 -4.60 8.98 -11.55
N SER A 202 -4.20 9.44 -10.36
CA SER A 202 -2.81 9.60 -9.97
C SER A 202 -2.40 8.78 -8.74
N ASN A 203 -3.34 8.12 -8.06
CA ASN A 203 -3.08 7.39 -6.82
C ASN A 203 -3.43 5.91 -6.93
N PHE A 204 -2.52 5.07 -6.48
CA PHE A 204 -2.57 3.61 -6.59
C PHE A 204 -2.27 2.97 -5.24
N ILE A 205 -2.84 1.80 -5.00
CA ILE A 205 -2.57 0.98 -3.83
C ILE A 205 -1.86 -0.30 -4.25
N LEU A 206 -0.78 -0.58 -3.56
CA LEU A 206 -0.09 -1.86 -3.63
C LEU A 206 -0.11 -2.50 -2.23
N THR A 207 -0.59 -3.74 -2.13
CA THR A 207 -0.43 -4.54 -0.91
C THR A 207 0.58 -5.65 -1.14
N THR A 208 1.49 -5.81 -0.21
CA THR A 208 2.55 -6.82 -0.24
C THR A 208 2.85 -7.29 1.19
N THR A 209 3.84 -8.13 1.40
CA THR A 209 4.28 -8.51 2.75
C THR A 209 5.10 -7.38 3.39
N SER A 210 5.06 -7.27 4.72
CA SER A 210 5.83 -6.23 5.45
C SER A 210 7.33 -6.31 5.16
N TYR A 211 7.85 -7.52 4.98
CA TYR A 211 9.27 -7.75 4.65
C TYR A 211 9.68 -7.17 3.28
N ARG A 212 8.77 -7.16 2.30
CA ARG A 212 9.06 -6.70 0.93
C ARG A 212 8.76 -5.22 0.72
N ALA A 213 7.93 -4.62 1.55
CA ALA A 213 7.38 -3.28 1.34
C ALA A 213 8.46 -2.23 1.04
N GLU A 214 9.52 -2.19 1.84
CA GLU A 214 10.61 -1.22 1.68
C GLU A 214 11.44 -1.48 0.42
N LYS A 215 11.74 -2.74 0.13
CA LYS A 215 12.49 -3.12 -1.09
C LYS A 215 11.71 -2.76 -2.35
N VAL A 216 10.40 -2.99 -2.34
CA VAL A 216 9.53 -2.64 -3.45
C VAL A 216 9.44 -1.12 -3.60
N ALA A 217 9.24 -0.37 -2.51
CA ALA A 217 9.18 1.09 -2.55
C ALA A 217 10.50 1.71 -3.08
N ALA A 218 11.65 1.22 -2.61
CA ALA A 218 12.97 1.66 -3.08
C ALA A 218 13.19 1.33 -4.56
N TYR A 219 12.82 0.12 -4.99
CA TYR A 219 12.90 -0.26 -6.41
C TYR A 219 12.01 0.63 -7.29
N LEU A 220 10.76 0.86 -6.89
CA LEU A 220 9.81 1.64 -7.67
C LEU A 220 10.28 3.09 -7.84
N THR A 221 10.76 3.73 -6.77
CA THR A 221 11.27 5.10 -6.85
C THR A 221 12.49 5.19 -7.77
N PHE A 222 13.45 4.29 -7.61
CA PHE A 222 14.64 4.22 -8.48
C PHE A 222 14.29 3.94 -9.95
N ALA A 223 13.47 2.91 -10.21
CA ALA A 223 13.11 2.53 -11.57
C ALA A 223 12.30 3.61 -12.28
N PHE A 224 11.38 4.27 -11.57
CA PHE A 224 10.58 5.35 -12.11
C PHE A 224 11.46 6.56 -12.46
N ASP A 225 12.32 7.02 -11.57
CA ASP A 225 13.24 8.14 -11.83
C ASP A 225 14.23 7.86 -12.97
N THR A 226 14.59 6.58 -13.18
CA THR A 226 15.44 6.17 -14.30
C THR A 226 14.70 6.24 -15.65
N VAL A 227 13.40 5.92 -15.65
CA VAL A 227 12.60 5.83 -16.88
C VAL A 227 11.98 7.17 -17.26
N VAL A 228 11.55 7.97 -16.28
CA VAL A 228 10.83 9.23 -16.50
C VAL A 228 11.51 10.20 -17.46
N PRO A 229 12.84 10.42 -17.45
CA PRO A 229 13.47 11.33 -18.39
C PRO A 229 13.22 11.01 -19.87
N LYS A 230 12.92 9.74 -20.21
CA LYS A 230 12.63 9.32 -21.57
C LYS A 230 11.27 9.81 -22.10
N PHE A 231 10.42 10.34 -21.24
CA PHE A 231 9.12 10.91 -21.59
C PHE A 231 9.18 12.41 -21.86
N TYR A 232 10.36 13.01 -21.71
CA TYR A 232 10.58 14.44 -21.92
C TYR A 232 11.42 14.72 -23.17
N SER A 233 11.31 15.93 -23.70
CA SER A 233 12.18 16.38 -24.79
C SER A 233 13.64 16.53 -24.30
N ASP A 234 14.59 16.37 -25.20
CA ASP A 234 16.01 16.56 -24.88
C ASP A 234 16.31 17.97 -24.30
N GLU A 235 15.53 18.98 -24.72
CA GLU A 235 15.63 20.34 -24.22
C GLU A 235 15.20 20.44 -22.76
N ASP A 236 14.08 19.81 -22.39
CA ASP A 236 13.57 19.80 -21.03
C ASP A 236 14.49 18.99 -20.11
N VAL A 237 14.99 17.83 -20.59
CA VAL A 237 15.95 17.02 -19.85
C VAL A 237 17.23 17.80 -19.53
N LYS A 238 17.79 18.51 -20.52
CA LYS A 238 19.00 19.35 -20.30
C LYS A 238 18.75 20.51 -19.35
N ARG A 239 17.52 21.04 -19.35
CA ARG A 239 17.10 22.15 -18.49
C ARG A 239 16.78 21.72 -17.06
N GLY A 240 16.37 20.46 -16.87
CA GLY A 240 16.01 19.87 -15.58
C GLY A 240 14.61 20.24 -15.07
N TYR A 241 13.79 20.92 -15.88
CA TYR A 241 12.40 21.28 -15.57
C TYR A 241 11.62 21.55 -16.86
N VAL A 242 10.29 21.59 -16.77
CA VAL A 242 9.40 21.98 -17.85
C VAL A 242 8.87 23.40 -17.66
N LEU A 243 8.54 24.06 -18.77
CA LEU A 243 7.84 25.34 -18.76
C LEU A 243 6.37 25.11 -19.04
N LEU A 244 5.52 25.49 -18.08
CA LEU A 244 4.07 25.36 -18.20
C LEU A 244 3.54 26.21 -19.36
N LYS A 245 2.54 25.69 -20.06
CA LYS A 245 1.80 26.35 -21.15
C LYS A 245 0.44 26.79 -20.62
N GLY A 246 -0.11 27.88 -21.16
CA GLY A 246 -1.44 28.39 -20.83
C GLY A 246 -1.44 29.78 -20.22
N ASP A 247 -2.57 30.51 -20.36
CA ASP A 247 -2.66 31.95 -20.09
C ASP A 247 -2.30 32.38 -18.65
N ARG A 248 -2.56 31.51 -17.66
CA ARG A 248 -2.30 31.83 -16.25
C ARG A 248 -0.93 31.40 -15.74
N PHE A 249 -0.31 30.39 -16.36
CA PHE A 249 0.91 29.74 -15.85
C PHE A 249 2.04 29.74 -16.88
N ALA A 250 1.87 30.42 -18.03
CA ALA A 250 2.84 30.46 -19.11
C ALA A 250 4.22 30.89 -18.61
N GLY A 251 5.22 30.05 -18.83
CA GLY A 251 6.60 30.30 -18.43
C GLY A 251 6.94 29.98 -16.96
N MET A 252 5.98 29.54 -16.15
CA MET A 252 6.28 28.99 -14.82
C MET A 252 7.00 27.66 -14.94
N ARG A 253 7.93 27.42 -14.00
CA ARG A 253 8.70 26.17 -13.94
C ARG A 253 7.92 25.11 -13.19
N ALA A 254 7.83 23.90 -13.74
CA ALA A 254 7.37 22.72 -13.05
C ALA A 254 8.46 21.64 -13.05
N ASN A 255 8.56 20.91 -11.97
CA ASN A 255 9.49 19.79 -11.86
C ASN A 255 9.00 18.61 -12.70
N PHE A 256 9.89 17.68 -13.00
CA PHE A 256 9.52 16.44 -13.64
C PHE A 256 8.55 15.64 -12.79
N VAL A 257 7.80 14.78 -13.44
CA VAL A 257 6.92 13.81 -12.77
C VAL A 257 7.76 12.92 -11.88
N SER A 258 7.25 12.65 -10.69
CA SER A 258 7.87 11.76 -9.71
C SER A 258 6.82 10.92 -9.01
N ILE A 259 7.21 9.85 -8.35
CA ILE A 259 6.30 9.09 -7.49
C ILE A 259 6.61 9.34 -6.02
N LEU A 260 5.54 9.51 -5.24
CA LEU A 260 5.61 9.64 -3.80
C LEU A 260 4.86 8.46 -3.17
N ILE A 261 5.54 7.75 -2.27
CA ILE A 261 4.98 6.55 -1.65
C ILE A 261 4.82 6.77 -0.15
N GLY A 262 3.60 6.60 0.35
CA GLY A 262 3.33 6.46 1.78
C GLY A 262 2.98 5.01 2.09
N GLY A 263 3.68 4.38 3.03
CA GLY A 263 3.49 2.98 3.38
C GLY A 263 3.17 2.76 4.85
N ILE A 264 2.40 1.73 5.15
CA ILE A 264 2.08 1.28 6.51
C ILE A 264 2.30 -0.22 6.58
N LEU A 265 3.05 -0.67 7.59
CA LEU A 265 3.26 -2.09 7.88
C LEU A 265 2.24 -2.55 8.93
N ASN A 266 1.59 -3.68 8.66
CA ASN A 266 0.79 -4.36 9.65
C ASN A 266 1.59 -5.52 10.23
N ASN A 267 2.06 -5.36 11.44
CA ASN A 267 2.80 -6.41 12.15
C ASN A 267 1.94 -7.16 13.17
N ASP A 268 0.76 -6.63 13.53
CA ASP A 268 -0.19 -7.23 14.48
C ASP A 268 -1.60 -6.60 14.28
N GLU A 269 -2.62 -7.13 14.91
CA GLU A 269 -4.04 -6.81 14.84
C GLU A 269 -4.43 -5.41 14.34
N PHE A 270 -4.76 -5.33 13.06
CA PHE A 270 -5.17 -4.11 12.39
C PHE A 270 -6.67 -3.88 12.65
N THR A 271 -7.02 -3.01 13.59
CA THR A 271 -8.40 -2.67 13.94
C THR A 271 -8.81 -1.29 13.42
N THR A 272 -8.55 -0.99 12.15
CA THR A 272 -8.90 0.32 11.59
C THR A 272 -9.86 0.20 10.41
N SER A 273 -10.57 1.27 10.10
CA SER A 273 -11.39 1.33 8.89
C SER A 273 -10.53 1.65 7.65
N VAL A 274 -11.03 1.28 6.46
CA VAL A 274 -10.36 1.60 5.19
C VAL A 274 -10.14 3.10 5.01
N ASP A 275 -11.10 3.92 5.44
CA ASP A 275 -11.02 5.37 5.26
C ASP A 275 -9.93 5.98 6.15
N VAL A 276 -9.82 5.55 7.41
CA VAL A 276 -8.74 5.98 8.32
C VAL A 276 -7.36 5.52 7.80
N LEU A 277 -7.27 4.29 7.29
CA LEU A 277 -6.05 3.79 6.67
C LEU A 277 -5.63 4.65 5.47
N LEU A 278 -6.56 4.97 4.57
CA LEU A 278 -6.29 5.80 3.39
C LEU A 278 -5.87 7.22 3.79
N GLU A 279 -6.56 7.84 4.75
CA GLU A 279 -6.20 9.18 5.25
C GLU A 279 -4.76 9.23 5.76
N ARG A 280 -4.36 8.22 6.55
CA ARG A 280 -2.99 8.12 7.05
C ARG A 280 -1.98 7.89 5.93
N LEU A 281 -2.28 7.02 4.98
CA LEU A 281 -1.43 6.78 3.81
C LEU A 281 -1.28 8.05 2.96
N PHE A 282 -2.34 8.84 2.76
CA PHE A 282 -2.26 10.14 2.07
C PHE A 282 -1.39 11.13 2.84
N THR A 283 -1.44 11.13 4.16
CA THR A 283 -0.59 11.98 5.00
C THR A 283 0.87 11.58 4.85
N LEU A 284 1.20 10.29 4.96
CA LEU A 284 2.57 9.79 4.75
C LEU A 284 3.09 10.10 3.35
N LYS A 285 2.28 9.87 2.31
CA LYS A 285 2.63 10.24 0.94
C LYS A 285 2.95 11.74 0.81
N LYS A 286 2.14 12.61 1.44
CA LYS A 286 2.39 14.06 1.43
C LYS A 286 3.70 14.41 2.12
N THR A 287 4.01 13.76 3.24
CA THR A 287 5.27 13.94 3.98
C THR A 287 6.48 13.45 3.19
N ALA A 288 6.31 12.41 2.33
CA ALA A 288 7.39 11.93 1.46
C ALA A 288 7.83 12.94 0.39
N LYS A 289 7.16 14.10 0.26
CA LYS A 289 7.48 15.09 -0.78
C LYS A 289 8.84 15.71 -0.55
N ILE A 290 9.71 15.60 -1.55
CA ILE A 290 11.02 16.26 -1.65
C ILE A 290 11.03 17.25 -2.82
N PRO A 291 12.00 18.18 -2.89
CA PRO A 291 12.08 19.19 -3.96
C PRO A 291 12.09 18.58 -5.36
N THR A 292 12.84 17.51 -5.58
CA THR A 292 12.97 16.86 -6.90
C THR A 292 13.11 15.35 -6.73
N GLY A 293 12.52 14.58 -7.69
CA GLY A 293 12.61 13.12 -7.74
C GLY A 293 11.55 12.40 -6.91
N SER A 294 11.64 11.07 -6.93
CA SER A 294 10.73 10.17 -6.24
C SER A 294 11.22 9.84 -4.84
N ASN A 295 10.28 9.61 -3.92
CA ASN A 295 10.63 9.30 -2.53
C ASN A 295 9.55 8.44 -1.86
N TYR A 296 9.89 7.78 -0.75
CA TYR A 296 8.95 6.99 0.03
C TYR A 296 9.14 7.18 1.54
N ILE A 297 8.06 6.99 2.28
CA ILE A 297 8.05 6.91 3.75
C ILE A 297 7.19 5.72 4.13
N ILE A 298 7.73 4.83 4.97
CA ILE A 298 7.01 3.67 5.49
C ILE A 298 6.91 3.79 6.99
N ASP A 299 5.68 3.88 7.48
CA ASP A 299 5.37 3.90 8.90
C ASP A 299 5.33 2.49 9.46
N ARG A 300 6.16 2.24 10.48
CA ARG A 300 6.28 0.94 11.17
C ARG A 300 5.51 0.91 12.49
N VAL A 301 4.73 1.95 12.80
CA VAL A 301 4.00 2.06 14.06
C VAL A 301 2.79 1.12 14.08
N LYS A 302 2.65 0.35 15.16
CA LYS A 302 1.46 -0.47 15.45
C LYS A 302 0.21 0.41 15.49
N LEU A 303 -0.78 0.14 14.64
CA LEU A 303 -2.09 0.77 14.69
C LEU A 303 -2.98 0.04 15.73
N THR A 304 -2.61 0.11 16.99
CA THR A 304 -3.52 -0.27 18.06
C THR A 304 -4.55 0.85 18.23
N GLY A 305 -5.83 0.50 18.25
CA GLY A 305 -6.96 1.43 18.43
C GLY A 305 -7.04 2.03 19.83
N GLY A 306 -6.10 2.88 20.14
CA GLY A 306 -6.05 3.80 21.26
C GLY A 306 -5.37 5.04 20.73
N GLN A 307 -5.76 6.23 21.20
CA GLN A 307 -4.98 7.42 21.00
C GLN A 307 -3.52 7.05 21.21
N ALA A 308 -2.66 7.31 20.22
CA ALA A 308 -1.23 7.18 20.40
C ALA A 308 -0.86 8.14 21.55
N GLU A 309 -0.91 7.65 22.76
CA GLU A 309 -0.09 8.20 23.81
C GLU A 309 1.33 7.97 23.30
N TRP A 310 1.96 9.05 22.89
CA TRP A 310 3.38 9.12 22.73
C TRP A 310 3.94 8.73 24.10
N ASN A 311 4.25 7.46 24.26
CA ASN A 311 4.98 7.02 25.44
C ASN A 311 6.35 7.66 25.34
N ASP A 312 6.59 8.68 26.16
CA ASP A 312 7.89 9.32 26.43
C ASP A 312 8.98 8.33 26.91
N ALA A 313 8.70 7.04 26.91
CA ALA A 313 9.52 6.01 27.55
C ALA A 313 10.59 5.36 26.67
N THR A 314 10.74 5.76 25.38
CA THR A 314 11.81 5.24 24.52
C THR A 314 12.55 6.33 23.74
N ASN A 315 12.58 7.55 24.24
CA ASN A 315 13.31 8.65 23.63
C ASN A 315 14.83 8.48 23.84
N GLY A 316 15.43 7.57 23.05
CA GLY A 316 16.88 7.61 22.89
C GLY A 316 17.27 8.94 22.24
N LYS A 317 18.10 9.71 22.92
CA LYS A 317 18.66 10.94 22.37
C LYS A 317 19.76 10.58 21.37
N ILE A 318 19.66 11.08 20.16
CA ILE A 318 20.61 10.80 19.09
C ILE A 318 21.29 12.10 18.68
N CYS A 319 22.62 12.08 18.52
CA CYS A 319 23.35 13.20 17.93
C CYS A 319 23.86 12.81 16.54
N ILE A 320 23.74 13.73 15.58
CA ILE A 320 24.22 13.56 14.21
C ILE A 320 25.32 14.60 13.97
N ASN A 321 26.50 14.13 13.61
CA ASN A 321 27.61 14.98 13.15
C ASN A 321 28.01 14.51 11.74
N GLU A 322 27.26 14.99 10.74
CA GLU A 322 27.45 14.73 9.30
C GLU A 322 27.62 16.09 8.61
N PRO A 323 28.77 16.33 7.95
CA PRO A 323 29.05 17.60 7.26
C PRO A 323 28.17 17.86 6.04
N ASP A 324 27.68 16.82 5.38
CA ASP A 324 26.73 16.96 4.26
C ASP A 324 25.35 17.31 4.80
N GLU A 325 24.96 18.59 4.63
CA GLU A 325 23.68 19.12 5.12
C GLU A 325 22.47 18.33 4.59
N SER A 326 22.53 17.86 3.34
CA SER A 326 21.45 17.10 2.72
C SER A 326 21.31 15.70 3.34
N LEU A 327 22.43 15.04 3.57
CA LEU A 327 22.50 13.74 4.21
C LEU A 327 22.12 13.84 5.70
N ALA A 328 22.65 14.85 6.40
CA ALA A 328 22.29 15.13 7.80
C ALA A 328 20.80 15.36 7.97
N LEU A 329 20.18 16.18 7.10
CA LEU A 329 18.75 16.44 7.12
C LEU A 329 17.95 15.15 6.86
N LEU A 330 18.40 14.33 5.94
CA LEU A 330 17.74 13.07 5.59
C LEU A 330 17.78 12.07 6.76
N ILE A 331 18.95 11.87 7.38
CA ILE A 331 19.13 11.01 8.55
C ILE A 331 18.28 11.55 9.72
N ARG A 332 18.32 12.84 9.99
CA ARG A 332 17.53 13.50 11.02
C ARG A 332 16.05 13.24 10.83
N THR A 333 15.49 13.66 9.67
CA THR A 333 14.06 13.56 9.40
C THR A 333 13.60 12.11 9.54
N THR A 334 14.43 11.16 9.11
CA THR A 334 14.09 9.74 9.20
C THR A 334 14.06 9.24 10.66
N LEU A 335 15.01 9.68 11.50
CA LEU A 335 15.06 9.29 12.92
C LEU A 335 13.98 10.00 13.74
N GLU A 336 13.71 11.28 13.49
CA GLU A 336 12.61 12.02 14.11
C GLU A 336 11.25 11.41 13.79
N LEU A 337 11.04 10.93 12.56
CA LEU A 337 9.84 10.18 12.17
C LEU A 337 9.69 8.83 12.89
N GLN A 338 10.80 8.26 13.39
CA GLN A 338 10.80 7.08 14.24
C GLN A 338 10.55 7.41 15.73
N GLY A 339 10.40 8.70 16.07
CA GLY A 339 10.13 9.17 17.43
C GLY A 339 11.37 9.40 18.29
N TYR A 340 12.58 9.48 17.69
CA TYR A 340 13.81 9.79 18.41
C TYR A 340 14.00 11.29 18.56
N ASP A 341 14.63 11.70 19.68
CA ASP A 341 15.07 13.08 19.89
C ASP A 341 16.44 13.27 19.22
N VAL A 342 16.49 14.08 18.16
CA VAL A 342 17.70 14.23 17.33
C VAL A 342 18.30 15.64 17.46
N THR A 343 19.60 15.69 17.71
CA THR A 343 20.39 16.93 17.85
C THR A 343 21.59 16.94 16.91
N ASP A 344 22.07 18.13 16.50
CA ASP A 344 23.26 18.30 15.63
C ASP A 344 24.52 18.60 16.39
N SER A 345 24.45 18.83 17.69
CA SER A 345 25.58 19.22 18.50
C SER A 345 25.58 18.48 19.84
N ILE A 346 26.75 18.15 20.28
CA ILE A 346 26.99 17.59 21.62
C ILE A 346 27.30 18.76 22.56
N ASP A 347 26.51 18.86 23.64
CA ASP A 347 26.88 19.66 24.79
C ASP A 347 27.57 18.74 25.81
N GLU A 348 28.91 18.86 25.91
CA GLU A 348 29.73 18.05 26.82
C GLU A 348 29.32 18.19 28.30
N ASN A 349 28.61 19.28 28.65
CA ASN A 349 28.18 19.61 30.01
C ASN A 349 26.69 19.27 30.26
N ALA A 350 25.98 18.77 29.25
CA ALA A 350 24.57 18.40 29.42
C ALA A 350 24.39 17.30 30.46
N ALA A 351 23.30 17.37 31.21
CA ALA A 351 22.97 16.36 32.22
C ALA A 351 22.63 14.98 31.59
N ILE A 352 22.13 14.98 30.35
CA ILE A 352 21.77 13.76 29.61
C ILE A 352 22.54 13.80 28.28
N GLN A 353 23.43 12.85 28.11
CA GLN A 353 24.20 12.67 26.88
C GLN A 353 23.44 11.80 25.86
N PRO A 354 23.75 11.91 24.55
CA PRO A 354 23.11 11.10 23.53
C PRO A 354 23.40 9.60 23.75
N THR A 355 22.37 8.78 23.55
CA THR A 355 22.50 7.32 23.57
C THR A 355 23.29 6.83 22.36
N VAL A 356 23.07 7.48 21.20
CA VAL A 356 23.77 7.15 19.95
C VAL A 356 24.33 8.43 19.34
N LEU A 357 25.59 8.37 18.90
CA LEU A 357 26.24 9.39 18.07
C LEU A 357 26.52 8.82 16.68
N ILE A 358 25.99 9.47 15.66
CA ILE A 358 26.33 9.20 14.27
C ILE A 358 27.37 10.23 13.86
N LEU A 359 28.55 9.76 13.47
CA LEU A 359 29.72 10.61 13.20
C LEU A 359 30.31 10.28 11.84
N ASP A 360 30.44 11.27 10.96
CA ASP A 360 31.24 11.14 9.74
C ASP A 360 32.73 11.19 10.06
N SER A 361 33.50 10.31 9.42
CA SER A 361 34.97 10.30 9.60
C SER A 361 35.70 11.45 8.94
N GLY A 362 35.05 12.12 7.97
CA GLY A 362 35.72 13.04 7.06
C GLY A 362 36.63 12.32 6.04
N ASP A 363 36.99 13.02 4.99
CA ASP A 363 37.85 12.48 3.91
C ASP A 363 39.28 12.16 4.39
N ASN A 364 39.74 12.87 5.42
CA ASN A 364 41.08 12.68 6.01
C ASN A 364 41.04 11.96 7.36
N LEU A 365 39.92 11.30 7.70
CA LEU A 365 39.73 10.62 8.98
C LEU A 365 39.82 11.54 10.22
N GLU A 366 39.57 12.84 10.06
CA GLU A 366 39.62 13.84 11.16
C GLU A 366 38.57 13.55 12.23
N GLY A 367 37.38 13.00 11.84
CA GLY A 367 36.32 12.56 12.77
C GLY A 367 36.76 11.48 13.73
N LEU A 368 37.80 10.70 13.41
CA LEU A 368 38.29 9.64 14.30
C LEU A 368 38.98 10.19 15.55
N GLU A 369 39.60 11.38 15.45
CA GLU A 369 40.15 12.05 16.63
C GLU A 369 39.03 12.55 17.55
N TYR A 370 37.95 13.05 16.94
CA TYR A 370 36.75 13.42 17.70
C TYR A 370 36.10 12.19 18.37
N CYS A 371 36.04 11.05 17.69
CA CYS A 371 35.56 9.78 18.27
C CYS A 371 36.39 9.40 19.50
N LYS A 372 37.74 9.43 19.41
CA LYS A 372 38.64 9.16 20.54
C LYS A 372 38.41 10.09 21.71
N LYS A 373 38.27 11.41 21.42
CA LYS A 373 37.99 12.42 22.44
C LYS A 373 36.69 12.09 23.19
N ILE A 374 35.59 11.87 22.47
CA ILE A 374 34.29 11.56 23.07
C ILE A 374 34.38 10.30 23.94
N LYS A 375 35.00 9.23 23.45
CA LYS A 375 35.16 7.98 24.21
C LYS A 375 36.05 8.11 25.43
N SER A 376 36.92 9.13 25.48
CA SER A 376 37.75 9.40 26.67
C SER A 376 37.03 10.17 27.79
N LEU A 377 35.85 10.72 27.52
CA LEU A 377 35.04 11.47 28.47
C LEU A 377 34.13 10.55 29.29
N ASN A 378 34.20 10.66 30.61
CA ASN A 378 33.43 9.83 31.51
C ASN A 378 31.92 9.93 31.33
N ASN A 379 31.42 11.07 30.84
CA ASN A 379 29.98 11.30 30.60
C ASN A 379 29.45 10.52 29.40
N PHE A 380 30.31 10.04 28.50
CA PHE A 380 29.96 9.37 27.25
C PHE A 380 30.23 7.84 27.26
N VAL A 381 30.49 7.26 28.43
CA VAL A 381 30.78 5.83 28.56
C VAL A 381 29.68 4.94 27.98
N ASN A 382 28.42 5.38 28.08
CA ASN A 382 27.26 4.64 27.57
C ASN A 382 26.86 5.06 26.16
N THR A 383 27.45 6.12 25.59
CA THR A 383 27.13 6.56 24.23
C THR A 383 27.72 5.61 23.20
N LYS A 384 26.87 5.07 22.33
CA LYS A 384 27.27 4.23 21.20
C LYS A 384 27.63 5.11 20.01
N ILE A 385 28.78 4.86 19.40
CA ILE A 385 29.26 5.66 18.26
C ILE A 385 29.23 4.86 16.99
N ILE A 386 28.40 5.32 16.03
CA ILE A 386 28.36 4.82 14.66
C ILE A 386 29.23 5.74 13.82
N VAL A 387 30.33 5.24 13.28
CA VAL A 387 31.16 6.03 12.35
C VAL A 387 30.83 5.67 10.92
N THR A 388 30.44 6.69 10.14
CA THR A 388 30.26 6.58 8.69
C THR A 388 31.53 7.08 7.98
N SER A 389 31.94 6.42 6.89
CA SER A 389 33.18 6.80 6.22
C SER A 389 33.18 6.45 4.74
N SER A 390 33.67 7.38 3.90
CA SER A 390 34.05 7.12 2.51
C SER A 390 35.40 6.41 2.38
N VAL A 391 36.22 6.48 3.41
CA VAL A 391 37.52 5.80 3.45
C VAL A 391 37.36 4.40 4.03
N HIS A 392 37.76 3.37 3.27
CA HIS A 392 37.57 1.97 3.63
C HIS A 392 38.65 1.45 4.61
N ASP A 393 38.87 2.15 5.73
CA ASP A 393 39.78 1.72 6.80
C ASP A 393 39.01 1.36 8.08
N LYS A 394 38.40 0.18 8.06
CA LYS A 394 37.64 -0.36 9.21
C LYS A 394 38.50 -0.50 10.46
N ILE A 395 39.80 -0.80 10.32
CA ILE A 395 40.67 -1.03 11.46
C ILE A 395 40.95 0.30 12.17
N ALA A 396 41.24 1.38 11.45
CA ALA A 396 41.43 2.69 12.02
C ALA A 396 40.17 3.19 12.73
N VAL A 397 39.00 2.98 12.12
CA VAL A 397 37.71 3.36 12.71
C VAL A 397 37.45 2.63 14.04
N LEU A 398 37.59 1.32 14.09
CA LEU A 398 37.38 0.55 15.32
C LEU A 398 38.43 0.86 16.39
N ASN A 399 39.67 1.12 16.02
CA ASN A 399 40.73 1.54 16.95
C ASN A 399 40.49 2.95 17.51
N SER A 400 39.63 3.77 16.91
CA SER A 400 39.23 5.07 17.47
C SER A 400 38.19 4.95 18.59
N GLY A 401 37.70 3.74 18.88
CA GLY A 401 36.68 3.47 19.89
C GLY A 401 35.25 3.49 19.37
N ALA A 402 35.06 3.50 18.03
CA ALA A 402 33.74 3.37 17.42
C ALA A 402 33.11 1.99 17.75
N ASP A 403 31.81 1.98 18.07
CA ASP A 403 31.05 0.75 18.32
C ASP A 403 30.61 0.10 16.99
N LEU A 404 30.47 0.90 15.94
CA LEU A 404 30.11 0.44 14.60
C LEU A 404 30.82 1.25 13.51
N TYR A 405 31.26 0.54 12.48
CA TYR A 405 31.73 1.12 11.21
C TYR A 405 30.72 0.88 10.11
N LEU A 406 30.30 1.95 9.42
CA LEU A 406 29.39 1.90 8.28
C LEU A 406 30.02 2.57 7.06
N PRO A 407 30.44 1.81 6.03
CA PRO A 407 31.07 2.40 4.84
C PRO A 407 30.04 3.13 3.99
N LYS A 408 30.43 4.30 3.45
CA LYS A 408 29.65 5.01 2.42
C LYS A 408 29.94 4.39 1.02
N PRO A 409 28.92 4.19 0.15
CA PRO A 409 27.50 4.49 0.37
C PRO A 409 26.82 3.41 1.22
N TYR A 410 25.94 3.81 2.10
CA TYR A 410 25.10 2.93 2.92
C TYR A 410 23.61 3.23 2.68
N GLU A 411 22.75 2.27 3.02
CA GLU A 411 21.31 2.50 3.02
C GLU A 411 20.87 3.14 4.35
N LEU A 412 19.93 4.08 4.30
CA LEU A 412 19.36 4.68 5.52
C LEU A 412 18.77 3.66 6.48
N SER A 413 18.19 2.58 5.94
CA SER A 413 17.71 1.43 6.69
C SER A 413 18.79 0.78 7.56
N ASP A 414 20.05 0.83 7.15
CA ASP A 414 21.16 0.29 7.95
C ASP A 414 21.42 1.16 9.19
N ILE A 415 21.43 2.49 9.03
CA ILE A 415 21.56 3.41 10.17
C ILE A 415 20.40 3.20 11.16
N ILE A 416 19.16 3.19 10.69
CA ILE A 416 17.97 3.02 11.53
C ILE A 416 18.06 1.72 12.33
N ARG A 417 18.36 0.61 11.67
CA ARG A 417 18.48 -0.71 12.31
C ARG A 417 19.53 -0.73 13.42
N TRP A 418 20.69 -0.10 13.20
CA TRP A 418 21.75 -0.04 14.20
C TRP A 418 21.42 0.92 15.33
N VAL A 419 20.78 2.05 15.06
CA VAL A 419 20.27 2.97 16.09
C VAL A 419 19.24 2.25 16.97
N GLU A 420 18.26 1.56 16.37
CA GLU A 420 17.28 0.77 17.12
C GLU A 420 17.95 -0.32 17.97
N TYR A 421 18.96 -0.99 17.44
CA TYR A 421 19.70 -2.01 18.18
C TYR A 421 20.41 -1.41 19.40
N PHE A 422 21.12 -0.30 19.24
CA PHE A 422 21.87 0.33 20.34
C PHE A 422 20.98 1.01 21.40
N ILE A 423 19.77 1.42 21.04
CA ILE A 423 18.82 1.99 22.01
C ILE A 423 18.13 0.89 22.83
N LYS A 424 17.96 -0.30 22.26
CA LYS A 424 17.30 -1.43 22.92
C LYS A 424 18.25 -2.28 23.77
N HIS A 425 19.57 -2.17 23.54
CA HIS A 425 20.62 -2.98 24.19
C HIS A 425 21.76 -2.11 24.74
#